data_98b41a002e0e4f7f6ad0786c4ed2b5e3
#
_entry.id   98b41a002e0e4f7f6ad0786c4ed2b5e3
#
_cell.length_a   1.000
_cell.length_b   1.000
_cell.length_c   1.000
_cell.angle_alpha   90.00
_cell.angle_beta   90.00
_cell.angle_gamma   90.00
#
_symmetry.space_group_name_H-M   'P 1'
#
loop_
_entity.id
_entity.type
_entity.pdbx_description
1 polymer ?
#
loop_
_entity_poly.entity_id
_entity_poly.type
_entity_poly.pdbx_seq_one_letter_code
_entity_poly.pdbx_strand_id
1 'polypeptide(L)'
;MKLIIGITGSTGAIYGVRMLEVLQKLNVDTHLIISEWGEKCISMETEFTLDYVKSLATSTSDEKNMASSVSSGTHRIDGMIVAPCSMKTLSAIANGYDDTLVARAAGVTIKESRKLILMVRETPLSAIHLENMLKLSRLGVVILPPVTEFYTKPKSIDDIINHGVGKCLDQFDIDHNLSPRWGTV
;
A
#
# COMPACT_ATOMS: atom_id res chain seq x y z
N MET A 1 -12.16 12.05 0.94
CA MET A 1 -10.82 11.51 1.29
C MET A 1 -10.09 11.17 -0.01
N LYS A 2 -8.79 11.46 -0.07
CA LYS A 2 -7.95 11.17 -1.25
C LYS A 2 -6.67 10.46 -0.81
N LEU A 3 -6.43 9.26 -1.32
CA LEU A 3 -5.29 8.42 -0.94
C LEU A 3 -4.38 8.13 -2.14
N ILE A 4 -3.07 8.03 -1.90
CA ILE A 4 -2.15 7.43 -2.88
C ILE A 4 -2.05 5.93 -2.59
N ILE A 5 -2.17 5.12 -3.64
CA ILE A 5 -1.96 3.68 -3.58
C ILE A 5 -0.73 3.34 -4.41
N GLY A 6 0.29 2.79 -3.77
CA GLY A 6 1.48 2.26 -4.41
C GLY A 6 1.44 0.74 -4.48
N ILE A 7 1.71 0.14 -5.64
CA ILE A 7 1.88 -1.30 -5.80
C ILE A 7 3.32 -1.55 -6.25
N THR A 8 4.11 -2.27 -5.45
CA THR A 8 5.52 -2.49 -5.77
C THR A 8 5.87 -3.96 -5.97
N GLY A 9 7.07 -4.24 -6.46
CA GLY A 9 7.50 -5.57 -6.88
C GLY A 9 7.81 -6.51 -5.70
N SER A 10 6.78 -6.93 -5.01
CA SER A 10 6.82 -8.00 -4.02
C SER A 10 5.58 -8.87 -4.23
N THR A 11 5.67 -10.17 -3.94
CA THR A 11 4.48 -11.06 -4.04
C THR A 11 3.36 -10.55 -3.14
N GLY A 12 2.11 -10.79 -3.53
CA GLY A 12 0.93 -10.26 -2.86
C GLY A 12 0.39 -8.98 -3.53
N ALA A 13 0.60 -8.81 -4.84
CA ALA A 13 0.00 -7.73 -5.63
C ALA A 13 -1.52 -7.66 -5.45
N ILE A 14 -2.16 -8.78 -5.14
CA ILE A 14 -3.59 -8.89 -4.85
C ILE A 14 -4.05 -7.98 -3.70
N TYR A 15 -3.21 -7.68 -2.71
CA TYR A 15 -3.56 -6.73 -1.63
C TYR A 15 -3.80 -5.32 -2.17
N GLY A 16 -2.93 -4.87 -3.10
CA GLY A 16 -3.10 -3.57 -3.76
C GLY A 16 -4.33 -3.51 -4.65
N VAL A 17 -4.59 -4.57 -5.41
CA VAL A 17 -5.78 -4.68 -6.27
C VAL A 17 -7.05 -4.68 -5.41
N ARG A 18 -7.12 -5.54 -4.38
CA ARG A 18 -8.27 -5.58 -3.46
C ARG A 18 -8.47 -4.24 -2.72
N MET A 19 -7.39 -3.56 -2.36
CA MET A 19 -7.46 -2.22 -1.77
C MET A 19 -8.17 -1.24 -2.70
N LEU A 20 -7.79 -1.21 -3.98
CA LEU A 20 -8.42 -0.35 -4.97
C LEU A 20 -9.90 -0.69 -5.18
N GLU A 21 -10.25 -1.99 -5.30
CA GLU A 21 -11.63 -2.44 -5.43
C GLU A 21 -12.53 -1.97 -4.28
N VAL A 22 -11.99 -2.05 -3.05
CA VAL A 22 -12.72 -1.65 -1.85
C VAL A 22 -12.85 -0.13 -1.78
N LEU A 23 -11.76 0.61 -2.00
CA LEU A 23 -11.78 2.08 -1.97
C LEU A 23 -12.69 2.66 -3.04
N GLN A 24 -12.73 2.07 -4.24
CA GLN A 24 -13.66 2.46 -5.30
C GLN A 24 -15.13 2.29 -4.87
N LYS A 25 -15.47 1.14 -4.27
CA LYS A 25 -16.83 0.86 -3.74
C LYS A 25 -17.22 1.83 -2.61
N LEU A 26 -16.26 2.29 -1.83
CA LEU A 26 -16.46 3.25 -0.74
C LEU A 26 -16.41 4.71 -1.21
N ASN A 27 -16.30 4.96 -2.52
CA ASN A 27 -16.17 6.30 -3.12
C ASN A 27 -15.02 7.13 -2.53
N VAL A 28 -13.89 6.49 -2.26
CA VAL A 28 -12.65 7.15 -1.85
C VAL A 28 -11.81 7.45 -3.09
N ASP A 29 -11.41 8.70 -3.26
CA ASP A 29 -10.54 9.09 -4.38
C ASP A 29 -9.16 8.46 -4.23
N THR A 30 -8.67 7.82 -5.30
CA THR A 30 -7.37 7.17 -5.29
C THR A 30 -6.47 7.67 -6.42
N HIS A 31 -5.18 7.84 -6.11
CA HIS A 31 -4.14 8.06 -7.10
C HIS A 31 -3.19 6.86 -7.09
N LEU A 32 -3.18 6.10 -8.19
CA LEU A 32 -2.42 4.86 -8.29
C LEU A 32 -1.05 5.08 -8.91
N ILE A 33 -0.03 4.47 -8.30
CA ILE A 33 1.32 4.35 -8.85
C ILE A 33 1.71 2.87 -8.79
N ILE A 34 2.03 2.26 -9.93
CA ILE A 34 2.49 0.87 -9.99
C ILE A 34 3.94 0.87 -10.44
N SER A 35 4.82 0.18 -9.71
CA SER A 35 6.20 0.02 -10.15
C SER A 35 6.30 -0.99 -11.30
N GLU A 36 7.37 -0.91 -12.10
CA GLU A 36 7.61 -1.87 -13.19
C GLU A 36 7.51 -3.33 -12.72
N TRP A 37 8.08 -3.66 -11.56
CA TRP A 37 7.98 -4.99 -10.98
C TRP A 37 6.60 -5.25 -10.36
N GLY A 38 5.89 -4.22 -9.91
CA GLY A 38 4.50 -4.33 -9.47
C GLY A 38 3.57 -4.75 -10.61
N GLU A 39 3.75 -4.19 -11.80
CA GLU A 39 3.01 -4.60 -13.01
C GLU A 39 3.27 -6.07 -13.36
N LYS A 40 4.54 -6.51 -13.28
CA LYS A 40 4.90 -7.93 -13.49
C LYS A 40 4.26 -8.84 -12.45
N CYS A 41 4.28 -8.45 -11.16
CA CYS A 41 3.64 -9.25 -10.09
C CYS A 41 2.13 -9.38 -10.32
N ILE A 42 1.43 -8.31 -10.69
CA ILE A 42 0.00 -8.39 -11.02
C ILE A 42 -0.24 -9.43 -12.12
N SER A 43 0.53 -9.38 -13.21
CA SER A 43 0.36 -10.30 -14.35
C SER A 43 0.75 -11.75 -14.03
N MET A 44 1.67 -11.97 -13.09
CA MET A 44 2.15 -13.32 -12.72
C MET A 44 1.32 -13.98 -11.63
N GLU A 45 0.70 -13.21 -10.74
CA GLU A 45 0.08 -13.70 -9.51
C GLU A 45 -1.45 -13.65 -9.58
N THR A 46 -2.03 -12.90 -10.53
CA THR A 46 -3.47 -12.66 -10.60
C THR A 46 -4.00 -12.83 -12.03
N GLU A 47 -5.31 -13.01 -12.17
CA GLU A 47 -6.00 -13.02 -13.47
C GLU A 47 -6.37 -11.60 -13.95
N PHE A 48 -5.99 -10.56 -13.22
CA PHE A 48 -6.34 -9.19 -13.56
C PHE A 48 -5.41 -8.59 -14.62
N THR A 49 -6.00 -7.87 -15.58
CA THR A 49 -5.24 -7.07 -16.53
C THR A 49 -4.79 -5.75 -15.88
N LEU A 50 -3.69 -5.18 -16.35
CA LEU A 50 -3.22 -3.87 -15.87
C LEU A 50 -4.25 -2.76 -16.12
N ASP A 51 -4.95 -2.82 -17.27
CA ASP A 51 -6.01 -1.85 -17.60
C ASP A 51 -7.16 -1.92 -16.59
N TYR A 52 -7.56 -3.13 -16.20
CA TYR A 52 -8.55 -3.30 -15.14
C TYR A 52 -8.08 -2.67 -13.84
N VAL A 53 -6.87 -3.00 -13.38
CA VAL A 53 -6.33 -2.45 -12.12
C VAL A 53 -6.25 -0.92 -12.18
N LYS A 54 -5.78 -0.36 -13.29
CA LYS A 54 -5.72 1.09 -13.50
C LYS A 54 -7.12 1.74 -13.51
N SER A 55 -8.13 1.04 -14.03
CA SER A 55 -9.52 1.54 -14.06
C SER A 55 -10.20 1.62 -12.70
N LEU A 56 -9.67 0.92 -11.67
CA LEU A 56 -10.18 0.98 -10.30
C LEU A 56 -9.82 2.29 -9.60
N ALA A 57 -8.77 2.99 -10.06
CA ALA A 57 -8.30 4.23 -9.46
C ALA A 57 -8.93 5.46 -10.13
N THR A 58 -9.13 6.53 -9.35
CA THR A 58 -9.60 7.84 -9.86
C THR A 58 -8.58 8.47 -10.82
N SER A 59 -7.29 8.24 -10.56
CA SER A 59 -6.19 8.73 -11.41
C SER A 59 -4.95 7.84 -11.27
N THR A 60 -4.08 7.86 -12.29
CA THR A 60 -2.85 7.08 -12.30
C THR A 60 -1.66 7.93 -12.72
N SER A 61 -0.47 7.56 -12.27
CA SER A 61 0.80 8.10 -12.78
C SER A 61 1.79 6.98 -13.06
N ASP A 62 2.58 7.16 -14.09
CA ASP A 62 3.75 6.31 -14.34
C ASP A 62 4.78 6.47 -13.23
N GLU A 63 5.44 5.39 -12.82
CA GLU A 63 6.44 5.36 -11.74
C GLU A 63 7.62 6.31 -12.02
N LYS A 64 7.95 6.56 -13.28
CA LYS A 64 9.07 7.43 -13.69
C LYS A 64 8.65 8.90 -13.85
N ASN A 65 7.36 9.20 -13.77
CA ASN A 65 6.86 10.57 -13.96
C ASN A 65 7.03 11.42 -12.69
N MET A 66 8.24 11.92 -12.47
CA MET A 66 8.56 12.80 -11.35
C MET A 66 7.89 14.19 -11.43
N ALA A 67 7.25 14.53 -12.55
CA ALA A 67 6.44 15.75 -12.70
C ALA A 67 4.98 15.56 -12.27
N SER A 68 4.59 14.36 -11.84
CA SER A 68 3.26 14.09 -11.30
C SER A 68 2.95 14.98 -10.09
N SER A 69 1.69 15.39 -9.94
CA SER A 69 1.23 16.22 -8.80
C SER A 69 1.56 15.63 -7.43
N VAL A 70 1.58 14.30 -7.30
CA VAL A 70 1.87 13.60 -6.03
C VAL A 70 3.34 13.67 -5.62
N SER A 71 4.22 14.17 -6.49
CA SER A 71 5.63 14.44 -6.15
C SER A 71 5.81 15.72 -5.32
N SER A 72 4.74 16.52 -5.16
CA SER A 72 4.77 17.81 -4.45
C SER A 72 3.89 17.81 -3.20
N GLY A 73 4.39 18.36 -2.11
CA GLY A 73 3.64 18.53 -0.85
C GLY A 73 2.47 19.50 -0.96
N THR A 74 2.45 20.40 -1.97
CA THR A 74 1.32 21.31 -2.20
C THR A 74 0.08 20.59 -2.72
N HIS A 75 0.25 19.41 -3.32
CA HIS A 75 -0.87 18.56 -3.69
C HIS A 75 -1.47 17.92 -2.44
N ARG A 76 -2.72 18.26 -2.15
CA ARG A 76 -3.38 17.76 -0.93
C ARG A 76 -3.84 16.32 -1.10
N ILE A 77 -3.35 15.45 -0.23
CA ILE A 77 -3.76 14.07 -0.03
C ILE A 77 -3.93 13.79 1.45
N ASP A 78 -4.75 12.85 1.83
CA ASP A 78 -4.97 12.47 3.23
C ASP A 78 -3.94 11.45 3.72
N GLY A 79 -3.34 10.70 2.80
CA GLY A 79 -2.27 9.76 3.11
C GLY A 79 -1.91 8.84 1.96
N MET A 80 -1.05 7.85 2.25
CA MET A 80 -0.57 6.89 1.25
C MET A 80 -0.49 5.47 1.83
N ILE A 81 -0.85 4.49 1.02
CA ILE A 81 -0.68 3.07 1.30
C ILE A 81 0.20 2.46 0.20
N VAL A 82 1.25 1.74 0.59
CA VAL A 82 2.06 0.94 -0.34
C VAL A 82 1.77 -0.53 -0.06
N ALA A 83 1.05 -1.20 -0.95
CA ALA A 83 0.58 -2.57 -0.79
C ALA A 83 0.68 -3.37 -2.10
N PRO A 84 1.58 -4.35 -2.17
CA PRO A 84 2.64 -4.65 -1.21
C PRO A 84 3.80 -3.66 -1.29
N CYS A 85 4.59 -3.57 -0.21
CA CYS A 85 5.83 -2.80 -0.17
C CYS A 85 7.04 -3.73 -0.21
N SER A 86 7.82 -3.67 -1.28
CA SER A 86 9.06 -4.44 -1.42
C SER A 86 10.18 -3.87 -0.54
N MET A 87 11.17 -4.70 -0.22
CA MET A 87 12.32 -4.27 0.58
C MET A 87 13.17 -3.21 -0.14
N LYS A 88 13.23 -3.22 -1.49
CA LYS A 88 13.83 -2.12 -2.26
C LYS A 88 13.12 -0.80 -1.96
N THR A 89 11.80 -0.78 -2.05
CA THR A 89 10.99 0.42 -1.80
C THR A 89 11.07 0.86 -0.34
N LEU A 90 10.99 -0.08 0.62
CA LEU A 90 11.20 0.20 2.04
C LEU A 90 12.54 0.89 2.28
N SER A 91 13.62 0.34 1.71
CA SER A 91 14.99 0.90 1.85
C SER A 91 15.10 2.28 1.22
N ALA A 92 14.53 2.48 0.03
CA ALA A 92 14.54 3.78 -0.63
C ALA A 92 13.86 4.85 0.23
N ILE A 93 12.65 4.57 0.73
CA ILE A 93 11.90 5.49 1.61
C ILE A 93 12.67 5.75 2.90
N ALA A 94 13.22 4.72 3.55
CA ALA A 94 13.96 4.84 4.81
C ALA A 94 15.22 5.71 4.69
N ASN A 95 15.81 5.78 3.51
CA ASN A 95 17.05 6.52 3.26
C ASN A 95 16.83 7.82 2.44
N GLY A 96 15.58 8.18 2.15
CA GLY A 96 15.26 9.40 1.38
C GLY A 96 15.76 9.34 -0.06
N TYR A 97 15.84 8.13 -0.63
CA TYR A 97 16.28 7.92 -2.00
C TYR A 97 15.08 7.89 -2.94
N ASP A 98 14.78 9.06 -3.50
CA ASP A 98 13.57 9.34 -4.29
C ASP A 98 13.79 9.05 -5.79
N ASP A 99 14.27 7.86 -6.15
CA ASP A 99 14.54 7.44 -7.54
C ASP A 99 13.28 7.08 -8.33
N THR A 100 12.17 6.86 -7.63
CA THR A 100 10.87 6.51 -8.21
C THR A 100 9.77 7.39 -7.65
N LEU A 101 8.66 7.52 -8.39
CA LEU A 101 7.52 8.30 -7.93
C LEU A 101 6.88 7.70 -6.66
N VAL A 102 6.93 6.36 -6.48
CA VAL A 102 6.46 5.72 -5.24
C VAL A 102 7.29 6.18 -4.04
N ALA A 103 8.64 6.11 -4.13
CA ALA A 103 9.53 6.54 -3.06
C ALA A 103 9.38 8.05 -2.80
N ARG A 104 9.32 8.86 -3.87
CA ARG A 104 9.12 10.32 -3.77
C ARG A 104 7.81 10.68 -3.09
N ALA A 105 6.69 10.08 -3.50
CA ALA A 105 5.37 10.34 -2.91
C ALA A 105 5.32 9.93 -1.44
N ALA A 106 5.97 8.82 -1.07
CA ALA A 106 6.11 8.40 0.32
C ALA A 106 6.95 9.39 1.14
N GLY A 107 8.10 9.86 0.60
CA GLY A 107 8.93 10.89 1.22
C GLY A 107 8.16 12.21 1.42
N VAL A 108 7.36 12.61 0.43
CA VAL A 108 6.46 13.77 0.55
C VAL A 108 5.41 13.54 1.64
N THR A 109 4.81 12.35 1.69
CA THR A 109 3.80 12.00 2.70
C THR A 109 4.38 12.13 4.12
N ILE A 110 5.61 11.63 4.33
CA ILE A 110 6.32 11.73 5.61
C ILE A 110 6.61 13.21 5.98
N LYS A 111 7.23 13.98 5.06
CA LYS A 111 7.64 15.36 5.36
C LYS A 111 6.46 16.31 5.60
N GLU A 112 5.29 15.99 5.05
CA GLU A 112 4.04 16.74 5.30
C GLU A 112 3.26 16.20 6.52
N SER A 113 3.87 15.29 7.29
CA SER A 113 3.25 14.65 8.47
C SER A 113 1.89 13.99 8.17
N ARG A 114 1.75 13.43 6.96
CA ARG A 114 0.56 12.69 6.55
C ARG A 114 0.77 11.20 6.82
N LYS A 115 -0.32 10.47 6.99
CA LYS A 115 -0.25 9.04 7.31
C LYS A 115 0.29 8.24 6.13
N LEU A 116 1.33 7.45 6.38
CA LEU A 116 1.91 6.49 5.44
C LEU A 116 1.81 5.07 6.02
N ILE A 117 1.26 4.14 5.24
CA ILE A 117 1.22 2.72 5.59
C ILE A 117 2.07 1.95 4.58
N LEU A 118 2.97 1.12 5.09
CA LEU A 118 3.76 0.20 4.28
C LEU A 118 3.36 -1.24 4.62
N MET A 119 2.65 -1.90 3.71
CA MET A 119 2.37 -3.33 3.80
C MET A 119 3.60 -4.10 3.35
N VAL A 120 4.60 -4.15 4.23
CA VAL A 120 5.90 -4.75 3.96
C VAL A 120 5.78 -6.26 3.81
N ARG A 121 6.37 -6.81 2.73
CA ARG A 121 6.29 -8.26 2.47
C ARG A 121 7.66 -8.84 2.16
N GLU A 122 8.20 -9.56 3.14
CA GLU A 122 9.46 -10.29 3.07
C GLU A 122 9.54 -11.31 4.21
N THR A 123 10.16 -12.46 3.94
CA THR A 123 10.48 -13.46 4.97
C THR A 123 11.60 -14.39 4.48
N PRO A 124 12.61 -14.74 5.34
CA PRO A 124 12.91 -14.16 6.64
C PRO A 124 13.38 -12.71 6.55
N LEU A 125 13.32 -11.97 7.65
CA LEU A 125 13.79 -10.59 7.71
C LEU A 125 15.27 -10.52 8.12
N SER A 126 16.07 -9.75 7.36
CA SER A 126 17.46 -9.44 7.75
C SER A 126 17.49 -8.27 8.74
N ALA A 127 18.64 -8.09 9.41
CA ALA A 127 18.88 -6.92 10.26
C ALA A 127 18.66 -5.59 9.52
N ILE A 128 19.08 -5.51 8.24
CA ILE A 128 18.88 -4.31 7.40
C ILE A 128 17.40 -4.01 7.21
N HIS A 129 16.57 -5.02 6.97
CA HIS A 129 15.11 -4.84 6.84
C HIS A 129 14.52 -4.31 8.14
N LEU A 130 14.88 -4.90 9.27
CA LEU A 130 14.39 -4.51 10.60
C LEU A 130 14.82 -3.09 10.99
N GLU A 131 16.07 -2.70 10.70
CA GLU A 131 16.57 -1.35 10.93
C GLU A 131 15.82 -0.30 10.10
N ASN A 132 15.56 -0.58 8.81
CA ASN A 132 14.78 0.31 7.95
C ASN A 132 13.33 0.45 8.45
N MET A 133 12.69 -0.64 8.87
CA MET A 133 11.35 -0.61 9.47
C MET A 133 11.33 0.20 10.75
N LEU A 134 12.31 -0.01 11.64
CA LEU A 134 12.44 0.73 12.89
C LEU A 134 12.63 2.23 12.63
N LYS A 135 13.49 2.59 11.68
CA LYS A 135 13.74 3.99 11.30
C LYS A 135 12.45 4.67 10.84
N LEU A 136 11.68 4.03 9.97
CA LEU A 136 10.43 4.56 9.47
C LEU A 136 9.33 4.60 10.53
N SER A 137 9.25 3.59 11.39
CA SER A 137 8.29 3.57 12.51
C SER A 137 8.51 4.75 13.48
N ARG A 138 9.75 5.14 13.73
CA ARG A 138 10.09 6.34 14.53
C ARG A 138 9.64 7.65 13.90
N LEU A 139 9.44 7.66 12.57
CA LEU A 139 8.89 8.80 11.83
C LEU A 139 7.35 8.77 11.73
N GLY A 140 6.69 7.83 12.43
CA GLY A 140 5.25 7.70 12.43
C GLY A 140 4.68 6.89 11.25
N VAL A 141 5.54 6.24 10.46
CA VAL A 141 5.08 5.34 9.39
C VAL A 141 4.53 4.06 9.99
N VAL A 142 3.36 3.64 9.55
CA VAL A 142 2.74 2.38 9.97
C VAL A 142 3.38 1.23 9.17
N ILE A 143 4.11 0.37 9.86
CA ILE A 143 4.65 -0.87 9.30
C ILE A 143 3.62 -1.98 9.51
N LEU A 144 3.00 -2.43 8.43
CA LEU A 144 1.85 -3.34 8.47
C LEU A 144 2.12 -4.55 7.56
N PRO A 145 2.91 -5.55 7.99
CA PRO A 145 3.06 -6.78 7.24
C PRO A 145 1.72 -7.52 7.15
N PRO A 146 1.40 -8.20 6.03
CA PRO A 146 0.17 -8.96 5.87
C PRO A 146 0.25 -10.29 6.65
N VAL A 147 0.20 -10.20 7.98
CA VAL A 147 0.21 -11.36 8.87
C VAL A 147 -1.20 -11.95 8.95
N THR A 148 -1.28 -13.28 8.83
CA THR A 148 -2.56 -14.00 8.88
C THR A 148 -3.10 -14.10 10.30
N GLU A 149 -4.35 -13.72 10.49
CA GLU A 149 -5.07 -13.89 11.76
C GLU A 149 -6.07 -15.05 11.68
N PHE A 150 -6.00 -15.96 12.64
CA PHE A 150 -6.84 -17.18 12.67
C PHE A 150 -8.07 -17.07 13.55
N TYR A 151 -8.18 -16.05 14.41
CA TYR A 151 -9.35 -15.89 15.28
C TYR A 151 -10.65 -15.60 14.49
N THR A 152 -10.53 -15.06 13.28
CA THR A 152 -11.66 -14.84 12.36
C THR A 152 -12.14 -16.13 11.70
N LYS A 153 -11.43 -17.26 11.88
CA LYS A 153 -11.68 -18.55 11.24
C LYS A 153 -11.83 -18.45 9.71
N PRO A 154 -10.80 -17.92 9.03
CA PRO A 154 -10.87 -17.72 7.57
C PRO A 154 -11.12 -19.04 6.86
N LYS A 155 -11.98 -19.03 5.84
CA LYS A 155 -12.36 -20.19 5.04
C LYS A 155 -11.77 -20.15 3.63
N SER A 156 -11.26 -19.00 3.24
CA SER A 156 -10.69 -18.76 1.92
C SER A 156 -9.48 -17.85 2.02
N ILE A 157 -8.68 -17.80 0.95
CA ILE A 157 -7.58 -16.83 0.80
C ILE A 157 -8.14 -15.41 0.77
N ASP A 158 -9.31 -15.20 0.17
CA ASP A 158 -9.98 -13.91 0.13
C ASP A 158 -10.30 -13.36 1.51
N ASP A 159 -10.65 -14.21 2.47
CA ASP A 159 -10.89 -13.78 3.85
C ASP A 159 -9.61 -13.21 4.48
N ILE A 160 -8.46 -13.85 4.20
CA ILE A 160 -7.14 -13.40 4.67
C ILE A 160 -6.77 -12.06 4.03
N ILE A 161 -6.96 -11.94 2.70
CA ILE A 161 -6.69 -10.71 1.95
C ILE A 161 -7.58 -9.58 2.46
N ASN A 162 -8.87 -9.83 2.61
CA ASN A 162 -9.85 -8.85 3.10
C ASN A 162 -9.50 -8.36 4.50
N HIS A 163 -9.05 -9.26 5.39
CA HIS A 163 -8.62 -8.88 6.74
C HIS A 163 -7.40 -7.93 6.68
N GLY A 164 -6.36 -8.28 5.90
CA GLY A 164 -5.19 -7.43 5.73
C GLY A 164 -5.51 -6.04 5.14
N VAL A 165 -6.41 -6.01 4.14
CA VAL A 165 -6.92 -4.75 3.57
C VAL A 165 -7.69 -3.95 4.61
N GLY A 166 -8.60 -4.58 5.35
CA GLY A 166 -9.37 -3.95 6.42
C GLY A 166 -8.47 -3.30 7.47
N LYS A 167 -7.38 -3.97 7.88
CA LYS A 167 -6.40 -3.40 8.83
C LYS A 167 -5.75 -2.11 8.32
N CYS A 168 -5.51 -2.00 7.00
CA CYS A 168 -5.04 -0.75 6.39
C CYS A 168 -6.10 0.35 6.44
N LEU A 169 -7.36 0.01 6.13
CA LEU A 169 -8.47 0.96 6.14
C LEU A 169 -8.78 1.47 7.55
N ASP A 170 -8.70 0.61 8.57
CA ASP A 170 -8.82 0.99 9.98
C ASP A 170 -7.84 2.11 10.37
N GLN A 171 -6.65 2.12 9.79
CA GLN A 171 -5.67 3.18 10.06
C GLN A 171 -6.11 4.56 9.55
N PHE A 172 -7.03 4.62 8.61
CA PHE A 172 -7.60 5.85 8.06
C PHE A 172 -9.01 6.15 8.58
N ASP A 173 -9.47 5.40 9.59
CA ASP A 173 -10.84 5.49 10.13
C ASP A 173 -11.92 5.32 9.03
N ILE A 174 -11.64 4.49 8.03
CA ILE A 174 -12.57 4.15 6.95
C ILE A 174 -13.42 2.96 7.39
N ASP A 175 -14.72 3.17 7.51
CA ASP A 175 -15.67 2.10 7.85
C ASP A 175 -15.75 1.05 6.74
N HIS A 176 -15.67 -0.21 7.14
CA HIS A 176 -15.77 -1.36 6.24
C HIS A 176 -16.29 -2.62 6.95
N ASN A 177 -16.77 -3.59 6.15
CA ASN A 177 -17.26 -4.89 6.62
C ASN A 177 -16.46 -6.05 6.01
N LEU A 178 -15.14 -5.87 5.83
CA LEU A 178 -14.29 -6.84 5.13
C LEU A 178 -13.96 -8.08 5.96
N SER A 179 -13.98 -7.98 7.28
CA SER A 179 -13.70 -9.08 8.19
C SER A 179 -14.39 -8.87 9.54
N PRO A 180 -14.67 -9.96 10.28
CA PRO A 180 -15.15 -9.85 11.64
C PRO A 180 -14.14 -9.13 12.54
N ARG A 181 -14.63 -8.38 13.51
CA ARG A 181 -13.78 -7.71 14.50
C ARG A 181 -13.60 -8.60 15.74
N TRP A 182 -12.47 -8.45 16.42
CA TRP A 182 -12.24 -9.14 17.69
C TRP A 182 -13.35 -8.79 18.69
N GLY A 183 -13.92 -9.81 19.34
CA GLY A 183 -15.03 -9.65 20.27
C GLY A 183 -16.43 -9.67 19.65
N THR A 184 -16.55 -9.78 18.31
CA THR A 184 -17.83 -9.96 17.59
C THR A 184 -18.01 -11.37 17.02
N VAL A 185 -17.06 -12.27 17.26
CA VAL A 185 -17.02 -13.68 16.78
C VAL A 185 -17.16 -14.62 17.95
#